data_777ec41cb19e6e1cd412974f66d8a134
#
_entry.id   777ec41cb19e6e1cd412974f66d8a134
#
_cell.length_a   1.000
_cell.length_b   1.000
_cell.length_c   1.000
_cell.angle_alpha   90.00
_cell.angle_beta   90.00
_cell.angle_gamma   90.00
#
_symmetry.space_group_name_H-M   'P 1'
#
loop_
_entity.id
_entity.type
_entity.pdbx_description
1 polymer ?
#
loop_
_entity_poly.entity_id
_entity_poly.type
_entity_poly.pdbx_seq_one_letter_code
_entity_poly.pdbx_strand_id
1 'polypeptide(L)'
;AVVYKDLSGSYNDMFKFLVDPAFGFATNICYALDFLCVLPLELVTSALLIRYWTTSVNADIFVSIFYVIIFMINLVGGNGYAEFEFVISSIKLTAIMSFLIYGLIKDLGGTPNQKYIGGKYWREPGAFRGDDGINRFKGLCVCFVFAAFAYGGFESSVLVSSVVERPAQALKKGRKMLLYRIFIIYLGLLLFIGLLVPYTNPKLLGGSGSESDASPLIIAVSNVNVYPHILNAVILLSVLSVANNALYTSSRTLHSLFSQFWPHPNLTYVDKRGRPLTCMAVAAVFGLLCLFAAASFRVTFFNWLLSISGLAALFTYGGMNIAHIRFRQAMKAQGRSLNELAFISPTGVWGSYWGVFMIGLIFIAQFWVALVPIGSAKPDANNFFQNYLCAIVWIICYIGYKIYKKEWQILIPVDQIDIESNRIIYDHEIIKLEEQEKKLKLKNSSVFKKFLSFWC
;
A
#
# COMPACT_ATOMS: atom_id res chain seq x y z
N ALA A 1 -12.67 5.79 -11.16
CA ALA A 1 -12.67 6.83 -10.14
C ALA A 1 -13.06 8.21 -10.69
N VAL A 2 -12.41 8.71 -11.76
CA VAL A 2 -12.76 10.03 -12.36
C VAL A 2 -14.17 10.03 -12.96
N VAL A 3 -14.66 8.89 -13.39
CA VAL A 3 -15.92 8.73 -14.12
C VAL A 3 -17.14 8.64 -13.19
N TYR A 4 -16.96 8.11 -11.99
CA TYR A 4 -18.06 7.86 -11.04
C TYR A 4 -17.89 8.72 -9.78
N LYS A 5 -18.95 9.49 -9.42
CA LYS A 5 -18.92 10.47 -8.35
C LYS A 5 -19.09 9.85 -6.96
N ASP A 6 -19.98 8.87 -6.84
CA ASP A 6 -20.42 8.35 -5.55
C ASP A 6 -19.88 6.95 -5.26
N LEU A 7 -18.54 6.82 -5.29
CA LEU A 7 -17.91 5.62 -4.73
C LEU A 7 -17.87 5.77 -3.21
N SER A 8 -18.89 5.26 -2.55
CA SER A 8 -19.19 5.48 -1.13
C SER A 8 -18.21 4.84 -0.14
N GLY A 9 -16.92 4.87 -0.44
CA GLY A 9 -15.89 4.44 0.49
C GLY A 9 -14.83 3.50 -0.07
N SER A 10 -15.03 2.89 -1.22
CA SER A 10 -14.01 2.04 -1.85
C SER A 10 -14.14 2.02 -3.38
N TYR A 11 -13.02 2.20 -4.08
CA TYR A 11 -12.96 1.98 -5.54
C TYR A 11 -13.22 0.50 -5.89
N ASN A 12 -13.11 -0.42 -4.96
CA ASN A 12 -13.47 -1.83 -5.12
C ASN A 12 -14.97 -2.02 -5.39
N ASP A 13 -15.79 -1.02 -5.03
CA ASP A 13 -17.23 -1.02 -5.32
C ASP A 13 -17.49 -1.13 -6.81
N MET A 14 -16.60 -0.60 -7.66
CA MET A 14 -16.69 -0.72 -9.10
C MET A 14 -16.62 -2.17 -9.62
N PHE A 15 -15.98 -3.05 -8.88
CA PHE A 15 -15.82 -4.45 -9.34
C PHE A 15 -17.15 -5.18 -9.37
N LYS A 16 -18.09 -4.80 -8.49
CA LYS A 16 -19.42 -5.39 -8.41
C LYS A 16 -20.22 -5.22 -9.72
N PHE A 17 -20.12 -4.08 -10.37
CA PHE A 17 -20.92 -3.79 -11.56
C PHE A 17 -20.10 -3.81 -12.87
N LEU A 18 -18.76 -3.73 -12.82
CA LEU A 18 -17.92 -3.81 -14.01
C LEU A 18 -17.41 -5.23 -14.29
N VAL A 19 -17.23 -6.05 -13.26
CA VAL A 19 -16.65 -7.39 -13.38
C VAL A 19 -17.68 -8.45 -13.04
N ASP A 20 -17.97 -8.63 -11.77
CA ASP A 20 -18.90 -9.60 -11.21
C ASP A 20 -19.18 -9.27 -9.72
N PRO A 21 -20.44 -9.42 -9.23
CA PRO A 21 -20.77 -9.18 -7.83
C PRO A 21 -19.97 -10.02 -6.84
N ALA A 22 -19.73 -11.31 -7.13
CA ALA A 22 -18.94 -12.19 -6.27
C ALA A 22 -17.45 -11.79 -6.23
N PHE A 23 -16.89 -11.36 -7.39
CA PHE A 23 -15.54 -10.83 -7.47
C PHE A 23 -15.39 -9.56 -6.63
N GLY A 24 -16.37 -8.64 -6.75
CA GLY A 24 -16.42 -7.42 -5.95
C GLY A 24 -16.48 -7.73 -4.45
N PHE A 25 -17.34 -8.67 -4.05
CA PHE A 25 -17.46 -9.10 -2.66
C PHE A 25 -16.16 -9.67 -2.10
N ALA A 26 -15.59 -10.68 -2.76
CA ALA A 26 -14.36 -11.34 -2.31
C ALA A 26 -13.17 -10.36 -2.23
N THR A 27 -13.03 -9.48 -3.23
CA THR A 27 -11.95 -8.49 -3.23
C THR A 27 -12.13 -7.41 -2.18
N ASN A 28 -13.38 -6.98 -1.89
CA ASN A 28 -13.66 -6.06 -0.79
C ASN A 28 -13.37 -6.67 0.58
N ILE A 29 -13.67 -7.94 0.80
CA ILE A 29 -13.30 -8.67 2.03
C ILE A 29 -11.78 -8.70 2.18
N CYS A 30 -11.04 -9.10 1.14
CA CYS A 30 -9.57 -9.13 1.21
C CYS A 30 -8.97 -7.74 1.44
N TYR A 31 -9.52 -6.70 0.82
CA TYR A 31 -9.08 -5.32 1.04
C TYR A 31 -9.38 -4.81 2.45
N ALA A 32 -10.52 -5.19 3.03
CA ALA A 32 -10.81 -4.89 4.43
C ALA A 32 -9.83 -5.62 5.37
N LEU A 33 -9.54 -6.90 5.09
CA LEU A 33 -8.55 -7.68 5.84
C LEU A 33 -7.15 -7.10 5.74
N ASP A 34 -6.75 -6.58 4.56
CA ASP A 34 -5.49 -5.89 4.37
C ASP A 34 -5.29 -4.80 5.43
N PHE A 35 -6.16 -3.80 5.44
CA PHE A 35 -6.04 -2.69 6.40
C PHE A 35 -6.30 -3.08 7.85
N LEU A 36 -7.14 -4.10 8.11
CA LEU A 36 -7.30 -4.66 9.44
C LEU A 36 -6.01 -5.33 9.94
N CYS A 37 -5.25 -5.98 9.05
CA CYS A 37 -3.96 -6.59 9.38
C CYS A 37 -2.83 -5.55 9.51
N VAL A 38 -2.86 -4.48 8.70
CA VAL A 38 -1.84 -3.42 8.76
C VAL A 38 -1.83 -2.72 10.11
N LEU A 39 -2.96 -2.48 10.75
CA LEU A 39 -3.00 -1.82 12.07
C LEU A 39 -2.18 -2.58 13.14
N PRO A 40 -2.44 -3.85 13.46
CA PRO A 40 -1.61 -4.60 14.41
C PRO A 40 -0.18 -4.85 13.91
N LEU A 41 0.03 -4.97 12.59
CA LEU A 41 1.36 -5.10 11.98
C LEU A 41 2.24 -3.91 12.36
N GLU A 42 1.76 -2.70 12.15
CA GLU A 42 2.51 -1.48 12.41
C GLU A 42 2.71 -1.24 13.92
N LEU A 43 1.74 -1.62 14.74
CA LEU A 43 1.88 -1.56 16.20
C LEU A 43 2.96 -2.54 16.70
N VAL A 44 3.02 -3.76 16.17
CA VAL A 44 4.10 -4.71 16.45
C VAL A 44 5.45 -4.16 15.99
N THR A 45 5.49 -3.54 14.81
CA THR A 45 6.70 -2.89 14.28
C THR A 45 7.16 -1.76 15.19
N SER A 46 6.25 -0.97 15.76
CA SER A 46 6.59 0.09 16.70
C SER A 46 7.27 -0.45 17.97
N ALA A 47 6.85 -1.62 18.46
CA ALA A 47 7.51 -2.31 19.58
C ALA A 47 8.96 -2.70 19.25
N LEU A 48 9.21 -3.21 18.03
CA LEU A 48 10.56 -3.55 17.57
C LEU A 48 11.47 -2.31 17.51
N LEU A 49 10.94 -1.18 17.04
CA LEU A 49 11.68 0.07 16.93
C LEU A 49 12.01 0.69 18.30
N ILE A 50 11.14 0.56 19.30
CA ILE A 50 11.39 1.04 20.66
C ILE A 50 12.52 0.26 21.32
N ARG A 51 12.67 -1.02 21.04
CA ARG A 51 13.75 -1.87 21.58
C ARG A 51 15.14 -1.39 21.18
N TYR A 52 15.26 -0.60 20.13
CA TYR A 52 16.50 0.05 19.76
C TYR A 52 17.04 0.99 20.87
N TRP A 53 16.16 1.65 21.63
CA TRP A 53 16.56 2.57 22.71
C TRP A 53 16.53 1.91 24.09
N THR A 54 15.59 1.00 24.32
CA THR A 54 15.44 0.37 25.64
C THR A 54 14.93 -1.07 25.51
N THR A 55 15.59 -1.94 26.27
CA THR A 55 15.18 -3.33 26.46
C THR A 55 14.67 -3.59 27.88
N SER A 56 14.82 -2.62 28.79
CA SER A 56 14.44 -2.74 30.21
C SER A 56 12.95 -2.55 30.45
N VAL A 57 12.25 -1.81 29.55
CA VAL A 57 10.82 -1.56 29.66
C VAL A 57 10.08 -2.49 28.68
N ASN A 58 8.97 -3.06 29.14
CA ASN A 58 8.15 -3.89 28.25
C ASN A 58 7.61 -3.03 27.10
N ALA A 59 7.95 -3.40 25.86
CA ALA A 59 7.54 -2.68 24.65
C ALA A 59 6.01 -2.61 24.50
N ASP A 60 5.26 -3.55 25.09
CA ASP A 60 3.79 -3.59 25.02
C ASP A 60 3.11 -2.39 25.70
N ILE A 61 3.81 -1.77 26.66
CA ILE A 61 3.35 -0.52 27.29
C ILE A 61 3.30 0.61 26.22
N PHE A 62 4.37 0.74 25.44
CA PHE A 62 4.44 1.75 24.38
C PHE A 62 3.42 1.45 23.27
N VAL A 63 3.26 0.18 22.89
CA VAL A 63 2.24 -0.25 21.91
C VAL A 63 0.84 0.16 22.38
N SER A 64 0.52 -0.06 23.67
CA SER A 64 -0.76 0.33 24.26
C SER A 64 -0.98 1.84 24.21
N ILE A 65 0.04 2.62 24.54
CA ILE A 65 -0.01 4.09 24.47
C ILE A 65 -0.24 4.53 23.01
N PHE A 66 0.53 4.00 22.06
CA PHE A 66 0.39 4.36 20.65
C PHE A 66 -0.97 3.96 20.09
N TYR A 67 -1.47 2.79 20.47
CA TYR A 67 -2.81 2.35 20.09
C TYR A 67 -3.89 3.34 20.55
N VAL A 68 -3.85 3.78 21.81
CA VAL A 68 -4.79 4.77 22.34
C VAL A 68 -4.67 6.11 21.60
N ILE A 69 -3.45 6.59 21.35
CA ILE A 69 -3.20 7.83 20.62
C ILE A 69 -3.80 7.75 19.21
N ILE A 70 -3.55 6.68 18.46
CA ILE A 70 -4.08 6.48 17.11
C ILE A 70 -5.61 6.46 17.12
N PHE A 71 -6.21 5.76 18.09
CA PHE A 71 -7.65 5.72 18.23
C PHE A 71 -8.24 7.12 18.50
N MET A 72 -7.63 7.89 19.41
CA MET A 72 -8.06 9.25 19.72
C MET A 72 -7.94 10.20 18.52
N ILE A 73 -6.85 10.12 17.73
CA ILE A 73 -6.68 10.92 16.51
C ILE A 73 -7.83 10.64 15.52
N ASN A 74 -8.19 9.38 15.32
CA ASN A 74 -9.29 9.00 14.43
C ASN A 74 -10.67 9.48 14.94
N LEU A 75 -10.82 9.67 16.27
CA LEU A 75 -12.03 10.26 16.86
C LEU A 75 -12.13 11.79 16.61
N VAL A 76 -11.07 12.49 16.29
CA VAL A 76 -11.13 13.94 15.97
C VAL A 76 -11.80 14.16 14.60
N GLY A 77 -11.64 13.24 13.65
CA GLY A 77 -12.25 13.31 12.32
C GLY A 77 -11.24 13.64 11.21
N GLY A 78 -11.75 13.75 9.97
CA GLY A 78 -10.90 13.79 8.75
C GLY A 78 -9.97 15.01 8.62
N ASN A 79 -10.36 16.19 9.12
CA ASN A 79 -9.52 17.38 9.01
C ASN A 79 -8.25 17.28 9.87
N GLY A 80 -8.40 16.86 11.14
CA GLY A 80 -7.25 16.65 12.02
C GLY A 80 -6.32 15.54 11.52
N TYR A 81 -6.89 14.48 10.94
CA TYR A 81 -6.12 13.44 10.27
C TYR A 81 -5.24 13.99 9.13
N ALA A 82 -5.81 14.82 8.25
CA ALA A 82 -5.09 15.34 7.09
C ALA A 82 -3.94 16.27 7.47
N GLU A 83 -4.13 17.14 8.47
CA GLU A 83 -3.08 18.03 8.97
C GLU A 83 -1.93 17.25 9.62
N PHE A 84 -2.27 16.28 10.47
CA PHE A 84 -1.29 15.41 11.12
C PHE A 84 -0.45 14.64 10.09
N GLU A 85 -1.11 14.04 9.09
CA GLU A 85 -0.44 13.27 8.05
C GLU A 85 0.45 14.15 7.16
N PHE A 86 0.05 15.40 6.88
CA PHE A 86 0.87 16.35 6.13
C PHE A 86 2.19 16.66 6.82
N VAL A 87 2.13 16.94 8.14
CA VAL A 87 3.34 17.24 8.93
C VAL A 87 4.28 16.04 8.97
N ILE A 88 3.75 14.85 9.28
CA ILE A 88 4.56 13.62 9.36
C ILE A 88 5.14 13.27 7.99
N SER A 89 4.38 13.39 6.91
CA SER A 89 4.86 13.12 5.56
C SER A 89 5.99 14.06 5.15
N SER A 90 5.95 15.32 5.59
CA SER A 90 7.04 16.29 5.36
C SER A 90 8.33 15.88 6.12
N ILE A 91 8.20 15.43 7.36
CA ILE A 91 9.32 14.91 8.15
C ILE A 91 9.92 13.66 7.51
N LYS A 92 9.07 12.70 7.11
CA LYS A 92 9.48 11.48 6.38
C LYS A 92 10.29 11.80 5.13
N LEU A 93 9.77 12.70 4.29
CA LEU A 93 10.42 13.07 3.04
C LEU A 93 11.78 13.71 3.28
N THR A 94 11.89 14.61 4.26
CA THR A 94 13.15 15.25 4.65
C THR A 94 14.18 14.22 5.12
N ALA A 95 13.76 13.27 5.97
CA ALA A 95 14.64 12.21 6.46
C ALA A 95 15.12 11.28 5.33
N ILE A 96 14.23 10.91 4.41
CA ILE A 96 14.59 10.10 3.24
C ILE A 96 15.61 10.82 2.37
N MET A 97 15.38 12.10 2.06
CA MET A 97 16.32 12.89 1.26
C MET A 97 17.67 13.03 1.96
N SER A 98 17.69 13.25 3.29
CA SER A 98 18.93 13.27 4.06
C SER A 98 19.68 11.94 4.01
N PHE A 99 18.95 10.81 4.06
CA PHE A 99 19.55 9.49 3.94
C PHE A 99 20.15 9.24 2.54
N LEU A 100 19.45 9.65 1.48
CA LEU A 100 19.97 9.49 0.10
C LEU A 100 21.26 10.29 -0.09
N ILE A 101 21.32 11.53 0.42
CA ILE A 101 22.53 12.38 0.38
C ILE A 101 23.65 11.73 1.20
N TYR A 102 23.35 11.31 2.43
CA TYR A 102 24.34 10.64 3.29
C TYR A 102 24.83 9.34 2.66
N GLY A 103 23.94 8.54 2.12
CA GLY A 103 24.26 7.28 1.44
C GLY A 103 25.21 7.47 0.27
N LEU A 104 24.98 8.51 -0.54
CA LEU A 104 25.87 8.87 -1.64
C LEU A 104 27.26 9.27 -1.12
N ILE A 105 27.33 10.15 -0.11
CA ILE A 105 28.60 10.59 0.49
C ILE A 105 29.37 9.41 1.07
N LYS A 106 28.68 8.51 1.79
CA LYS A 106 29.28 7.33 2.42
C LYS A 106 29.79 6.33 1.36
N ASP A 107 29.02 6.08 0.32
CA ASP A 107 29.39 5.16 -0.75
C ASP A 107 30.65 5.63 -1.49
N LEU A 108 30.79 6.94 -1.69
CA LEU A 108 31.95 7.58 -2.31
C LEU A 108 33.17 7.71 -1.35
N GLY A 109 33.06 7.26 -0.10
CA GLY A 109 34.15 7.35 0.88
C GLY A 109 34.31 8.73 1.54
N GLY A 110 33.31 9.61 1.43
CA GLY A 110 33.33 10.96 1.99
C GLY A 110 33.08 11.05 3.51
N THR A 111 32.96 9.92 4.22
CA THR A 111 32.79 9.87 5.67
C THR A 111 34.10 9.58 6.39
N PRO A 112 34.35 10.14 7.60
CA PRO A 112 35.58 9.92 8.36
C PRO A 112 35.87 8.42 8.52
N ASN A 113 37.13 8.04 8.29
CA ASN A 113 37.63 6.65 8.44
C ASN A 113 37.00 5.59 7.52
N GLN A 114 36.33 5.97 6.44
CA GLN A 114 35.76 5.02 5.48
C GLN A 114 36.39 5.14 4.10
N LYS A 115 36.61 3.96 3.48
CA LYS A 115 37.08 3.86 2.11
C LYS A 115 35.85 3.81 1.16
N TYR A 116 36.08 4.12 -0.10
CA TYR A 116 35.13 3.92 -1.18
C TYR A 116 34.49 2.52 -1.13
N ILE A 117 33.17 2.42 -1.09
CA ILE A 117 32.41 1.16 -1.02
C ILE A 117 32.02 0.74 -2.42
N GLY A 118 31.31 1.58 -3.16
CA GLY A 118 30.77 1.30 -4.48
C GLY A 118 29.99 -0.01 -4.53
N GLY A 119 30.13 -0.74 -5.63
CA GLY A 119 29.45 -2.03 -5.82
C GLY A 119 30.05 -3.23 -5.06
N LYS A 120 30.83 -3.03 -3.98
CA LYS A 120 31.49 -4.10 -3.22
C LYS A 120 30.53 -5.21 -2.79
N TYR A 121 29.45 -4.85 -2.11
CA TYR A 121 28.51 -5.82 -1.56
C TYR A 121 27.63 -6.51 -2.62
N TRP A 122 27.55 -5.94 -3.83
CA TRP A 122 26.90 -6.61 -4.96
C TRP A 122 27.79 -7.65 -5.64
N ARG A 123 29.11 -7.58 -5.41
CA ARG A 123 30.07 -8.59 -5.87
C ARG A 123 30.25 -9.66 -4.79
N GLU A 124 30.40 -9.25 -3.53
CA GLU A 124 30.71 -10.13 -2.40
C GLU A 124 29.95 -9.65 -1.15
N PRO A 125 28.96 -10.40 -0.65
CA PRO A 125 28.55 -11.79 -0.95
C PRO A 125 27.69 -11.95 -2.21
N GLY A 126 27.43 -10.89 -2.98
CA GLY A 126 26.63 -10.90 -4.19
C GLY A 126 25.28 -10.19 -4.01
N ALA A 127 24.56 -9.96 -5.14
CA ALA A 127 23.28 -9.24 -5.14
C ALA A 127 22.09 -10.13 -4.75
N PHE A 128 22.22 -11.46 -4.88
CA PHE A 128 21.12 -12.40 -4.63
C PHE A 128 21.51 -13.43 -3.57
N ARG A 129 20.61 -13.64 -2.62
CA ARG A 129 20.73 -14.70 -1.62
C ARG A 129 20.36 -16.04 -2.25
N GLY A 130 21.17 -17.08 -2.00
CA GLY A 130 20.96 -18.45 -2.42
C GLY A 130 22.20 -19.07 -3.03
N ASP A 131 22.40 -20.38 -2.77
CA ASP A 131 23.59 -21.12 -3.20
C ASP A 131 23.50 -21.57 -4.65
N ASP A 132 22.27 -21.71 -5.18
CA ASP A 132 21.99 -22.12 -6.55
C ASP A 132 21.07 -21.15 -7.30
N GLY A 133 20.95 -21.31 -8.62
CA GLY A 133 20.11 -20.47 -9.48
C GLY A 133 18.63 -20.54 -9.15
N ILE A 134 18.13 -21.70 -8.69
CA ILE A 134 16.72 -21.90 -8.35
C ILE A 134 16.37 -21.13 -7.06
N ASN A 135 17.19 -21.23 -6.03
CA ASN A 135 16.97 -20.51 -4.78
C ASN A 135 17.11 -18.99 -4.94
N ARG A 136 18.02 -18.52 -5.80
CA ARG A 136 18.12 -17.10 -6.18
C ARG A 136 16.86 -16.62 -6.87
N PHE A 137 16.32 -17.41 -7.81
CA PHE A 137 15.08 -17.08 -8.49
C PHE A 137 13.87 -17.11 -7.55
N LYS A 138 13.77 -18.09 -6.64
CA LYS A 138 12.74 -18.11 -5.57
C LYS A 138 12.83 -16.84 -4.71
N GLY A 139 14.03 -16.38 -4.34
CA GLY A 139 14.24 -15.13 -3.61
C GLY A 139 13.69 -13.92 -4.34
N LEU A 140 13.90 -13.84 -5.67
CA LEU A 140 13.32 -12.79 -6.50
C LEU A 140 11.78 -12.87 -6.50
N CYS A 141 11.19 -14.07 -6.60
CA CYS A 141 9.75 -14.26 -6.58
C CYS A 141 9.10 -13.76 -5.28
N VAL A 142 9.73 -14.01 -4.13
CA VAL A 142 9.24 -13.51 -2.83
C VAL A 142 9.21 -11.98 -2.78
N CYS A 143 10.19 -11.31 -3.38
CA CYS A 143 10.26 -9.85 -3.39
C CYS A 143 9.04 -9.19 -4.05
N PHE A 144 8.35 -9.85 -4.99
CA PHE A 144 7.20 -9.25 -5.67
C PHE A 144 6.01 -9.01 -4.73
N VAL A 145 5.74 -9.90 -3.78
CA VAL A 145 4.63 -9.73 -2.81
C VAL A 145 4.97 -8.63 -1.80
N PHE A 146 6.21 -8.64 -1.28
CA PHE A 146 6.66 -7.55 -0.41
C PHE A 146 6.68 -6.20 -1.13
N ALA A 147 7.05 -6.17 -2.40
CA ALA A 147 7.00 -4.97 -3.21
C ALA A 147 5.53 -4.50 -3.42
N ALA A 148 4.58 -5.42 -3.64
CA ALA A 148 3.17 -5.07 -3.75
C ALA A 148 2.65 -4.36 -2.49
N PHE A 149 3.02 -4.83 -1.30
CA PHE A 149 2.73 -4.16 -0.04
C PHE A 149 3.45 -2.80 0.07
N ALA A 150 4.76 -2.77 -0.18
CA ALA A 150 5.58 -1.56 -0.04
C ALA A 150 5.16 -0.43 -1.00
N TYR A 151 4.70 -0.76 -2.20
CA TYR A 151 4.15 0.21 -3.16
C TYR A 151 2.68 0.57 -2.91
N GLY A 152 2.02 -0.04 -1.93
CA GLY A 152 0.65 0.25 -1.54
C GLY A 152 0.40 1.70 -1.15
N GLY A 153 -0.87 2.06 -1.00
CA GLY A 153 -1.31 3.39 -0.56
C GLY A 153 -1.50 4.41 -1.68
N PHE A 154 -1.08 4.14 -2.93
CA PHE A 154 -1.38 5.06 -4.05
C PHE A 154 -2.88 5.10 -4.39
N GLU A 155 -3.59 4.03 -4.11
CA GLU A 155 -5.04 3.91 -4.26
C GLU A 155 -5.79 4.86 -3.32
N SER A 156 -5.23 5.21 -2.16
CA SER A 156 -5.79 6.20 -1.25
C SER A 156 -5.96 7.57 -1.90
N SER A 157 -5.11 7.93 -2.87
CA SER A 157 -5.26 9.17 -3.65
C SER A 157 -6.53 9.17 -4.51
N VAL A 158 -7.03 8.01 -4.89
CA VAL A 158 -8.31 7.85 -5.60
C VAL A 158 -9.48 8.12 -4.66
N LEU A 159 -9.42 7.60 -3.42
CA LEU A 159 -10.44 7.86 -2.39
C LEU A 159 -10.52 9.35 -2.04
N VAL A 160 -9.36 9.99 -1.85
CA VAL A 160 -9.30 11.42 -1.58
C VAL A 160 -9.82 12.25 -2.76
N SER A 161 -9.59 11.80 -4.00
CA SER A 161 -10.06 12.52 -5.18
C SER A 161 -11.59 12.62 -5.28
N SER A 162 -12.33 11.70 -4.66
CA SER A 162 -13.81 11.75 -4.62
C SER A 162 -14.36 12.88 -3.75
N VAL A 163 -13.54 13.40 -2.84
CA VAL A 163 -13.91 14.47 -1.89
C VAL A 163 -13.43 15.85 -2.35
N VAL A 164 -12.53 15.91 -3.34
CA VAL A 164 -11.93 17.15 -3.83
C VAL A 164 -12.80 17.79 -4.91
N GLU A 165 -12.91 19.13 -4.92
CA GLU A 165 -13.70 19.89 -5.89
C GLU A 165 -13.32 19.62 -7.36
N ARG A 166 -12.05 19.28 -7.64
CA ARG A 166 -11.53 19.05 -8.99
C ARG A 166 -10.80 17.70 -9.12
N PRO A 167 -11.54 16.57 -9.14
CA PRO A 167 -10.96 15.22 -9.10
C PRO A 167 -9.98 14.93 -10.24
N ALA A 168 -10.32 15.32 -11.47
CA ALA A 168 -9.51 15.07 -12.65
C ALA A 168 -8.12 15.74 -12.58
N GLN A 169 -8.05 16.97 -12.06
CA GLN A 169 -6.79 17.68 -11.89
C GLN A 169 -5.95 17.07 -10.74
N ALA A 170 -6.59 16.73 -9.63
CA ALA A 170 -5.95 16.10 -8.48
C ALA A 170 -5.30 14.75 -8.87
N LEU A 171 -6.02 13.90 -9.62
CA LEU A 171 -5.50 12.61 -10.09
C LEU A 171 -4.38 12.75 -11.12
N LYS A 172 -4.48 13.73 -12.05
CA LYS A 172 -3.42 13.99 -13.03
C LYS A 172 -2.11 14.40 -12.36
N LYS A 173 -2.19 15.15 -11.27
CA LYS A 173 -1.08 15.60 -10.44
C LYS A 173 -0.55 14.47 -9.56
N GLY A 174 -1.44 13.77 -8.85
CA GLY A 174 -1.09 12.61 -8.01
C GLY A 174 -0.31 11.54 -8.77
N ARG A 175 -0.68 11.27 -10.04
CA ARG A 175 0.06 10.33 -10.90
C ARG A 175 1.51 10.75 -11.14
N LYS A 176 1.79 12.04 -11.40
CA LYS A 176 3.17 12.52 -11.58
C LYS A 176 3.97 12.34 -10.29
N MET A 177 3.38 12.75 -9.16
CA MET A 177 4.00 12.59 -7.85
C MET A 177 4.30 11.12 -7.53
N LEU A 178 3.40 10.21 -7.90
CA LEU A 178 3.60 8.77 -7.74
C LEU A 178 4.85 8.27 -8.51
N LEU A 179 5.03 8.69 -9.76
CA LEU A 179 6.20 8.32 -10.55
C LEU A 179 7.49 8.82 -9.90
N TYR A 180 7.54 10.08 -9.47
CA TYR A 180 8.71 10.61 -8.74
C TYR A 180 8.96 9.87 -7.43
N ARG A 181 7.92 9.57 -6.68
CA ARG A 181 8.00 8.75 -5.46
C ARG A 181 8.65 7.40 -5.75
N ILE A 182 8.21 6.70 -6.79
CA ILE A 182 8.77 5.39 -7.15
C ILE A 182 10.23 5.52 -7.56
N PHE A 183 10.55 6.40 -8.52
CA PHE A 183 11.91 6.46 -9.07
C PHE A 183 12.92 7.07 -8.11
N ILE A 184 12.60 8.14 -7.41
CA ILE A 184 13.56 8.82 -6.54
C ILE A 184 13.60 8.17 -5.16
N ILE A 185 12.46 7.99 -4.53
CA ILE A 185 12.40 7.52 -3.14
C ILE A 185 12.63 6.01 -3.08
N TYR A 186 11.78 5.21 -3.70
CA TYR A 186 11.88 3.75 -3.55
C TYR A 186 13.13 3.18 -4.21
N LEU A 187 13.40 3.48 -5.49
CA LEU A 187 14.60 2.97 -6.15
C LEU A 187 15.86 3.56 -5.55
N GLY A 188 15.87 4.84 -5.17
CA GLY A 188 17.00 5.48 -4.51
C GLY A 188 17.32 4.84 -3.15
N LEU A 189 16.30 4.62 -2.30
CA LEU A 189 16.49 3.96 -1.01
C LEU A 189 17.01 2.53 -1.17
N LEU A 190 16.37 1.72 -2.03
CA LEU A 190 16.77 0.34 -2.26
C LEU A 190 18.20 0.24 -2.82
N LEU A 191 18.56 1.17 -3.73
CA LEU A 191 19.90 1.25 -4.27
C LEU A 191 20.93 1.48 -3.15
N PHE A 192 20.76 2.53 -2.35
CA PHE A 192 21.75 2.85 -1.30
C PHE A 192 21.75 1.84 -0.16
N ILE A 193 20.60 1.26 0.22
CA ILE A 193 20.56 0.15 1.18
C ILE A 193 21.37 -1.02 0.63
N GLY A 194 21.16 -1.43 -0.62
CA GLY A 194 21.89 -2.55 -1.23
C GLY A 194 23.39 -2.28 -1.44
N LEU A 195 23.80 -1.02 -1.64
CA LEU A 195 25.22 -0.65 -1.72
C LEU A 195 25.91 -0.62 -0.35
N LEU A 196 25.20 -0.19 0.70
CA LEU A 196 25.78 0.06 2.02
C LEU A 196 25.66 -1.10 3.00
N VAL A 197 24.69 -2.02 2.80
CA VAL A 197 24.40 -3.10 3.73
C VAL A 197 24.37 -4.45 2.99
N PRO A 198 25.30 -5.37 3.31
CA PRO A 198 25.25 -6.72 2.73
C PRO A 198 24.07 -7.51 3.31
N TYR A 199 23.44 -8.35 2.51
CA TYR A 199 22.29 -9.17 2.96
C TYR A 199 22.66 -10.20 4.04
N THR A 200 23.97 -10.49 4.18
CA THR A 200 24.51 -11.40 5.22
C THR A 200 24.71 -10.71 6.57
N ASN A 201 24.36 -9.43 6.71
CA ASN A 201 24.54 -8.72 7.97
C ASN A 201 23.66 -9.38 9.08
N PRO A 202 24.28 -9.82 10.20
CA PRO A 202 23.55 -10.53 11.25
C PRO A 202 22.49 -9.68 11.98
N LYS A 203 22.57 -8.36 11.86
CA LYS A 203 21.59 -7.43 12.45
C LYS A 203 20.33 -7.28 11.63
N LEU A 204 20.28 -7.75 10.38
CA LEU A 204 19.07 -7.71 9.57
C LEU A 204 18.00 -8.63 10.15
N LEU A 205 16.73 -8.20 10.08
CA LEU A 205 15.59 -8.98 10.55
C LEU A 205 15.60 -10.39 9.94
N GLY A 206 15.60 -11.42 10.79
CA GLY A 206 15.71 -12.82 10.38
C GLY A 206 17.13 -13.36 10.22
N GLY A 207 18.18 -12.52 10.35
CA GLY A 207 19.59 -12.96 10.26
C GLY A 207 20.09 -13.66 11.53
N SER A 208 19.69 -13.16 12.71
CA SER A 208 20.18 -13.67 14.01
C SER A 208 19.08 -13.91 15.05
N GLY A 209 17.81 -13.63 14.73
CA GLY A 209 16.73 -13.68 15.72
C GLY A 209 16.79 -12.55 16.76
N SER A 210 17.77 -11.65 16.70
CA SER A 210 17.83 -10.49 17.57
C SER A 210 16.96 -9.37 17.00
N GLU A 211 16.05 -8.87 17.82
CA GLU A 211 14.99 -7.93 17.40
C GLU A 211 15.44 -6.46 17.38
N SER A 212 16.64 -6.14 17.92
CA SER A 212 16.95 -4.78 18.35
C SER A 212 17.51 -3.83 17.29
N ASP A 213 18.07 -4.33 16.19
CA ASP A 213 18.77 -3.48 15.21
C ASP A 213 18.35 -3.75 13.76
N ALA A 214 17.09 -4.09 13.54
CA ALA A 214 16.62 -4.74 12.33
C ALA A 214 16.49 -3.83 11.09
N SER A 215 16.42 -2.50 11.25
CA SER A 215 16.22 -1.62 10.09
C SER A 215 17.49 -1.46 9.25
N PRO A 216 17.46 -1.80 7.93
CA PRO A 216 18.61 -1.58 7.04
C PRO A 216 19.09 -0.12 7.00
N LEU A 217 18.18 0.84 7.16
CA LEU A 217 18.50 2.27 7.19
C LEU A 217 19.38 2.61 8.40
N ILE A 218 19.05 2.05 9.57
CA ILE A 218 19.82 2.26 10.81
C ILE A 218 21.19 1.62 10.70
N ILE A 219 21.25 0.39 10.17
CA ILE A 219 22.51 -0.34 9.95
C ILE A 219 23.42 0.46 8.98
N ALA A 220 22.86 1.02 7.92
CA ALA A 220 23.61 1.81 6.95
C ALA A 220 24.28 3.05 7.57
N VAL A 221 23.70 3.65 8.60
CA VAL A 221 24.19 4.88 9.24
C VAL A 221 24.84 4.66 10.60
N SER A 222 25.01 3.41 11.05
CA SER A 222 25.49 3.02 12.38
C SER A 222 26.86 3.62 12.78
N ASN A 223 27.61 4.15 11.82
CA ASN A 223 28.91 4.77 12.05
C ASN A 223 28.84 6.22 12.58
N VAL A 224 27.63 6.79 12.67
CA VAL A 224 27.41 8.16 13.16
C VAL A 224 26.64 8.09 14.48
N ASN A 225 27.09 8.82 15.51
CA ASN A 225 26.55 8.64 16.84
C ASN A 225 25.07 9.05 17.00
N VAL A 226 24.64 10.15 16.40
CA VAL A 226 23.30 10.74 16.60
C VAL A 226 22.31 10.37 15.48
N TYR A 227 22.79 10.26 14.25
CA TYR A 227 21.95 10.11 13.08
C TYR A 227 21.08 8.82 13.08
N PRO A 228 21.56 7.65 13.54
CA PRO A 228 20.72 6.47 13.69
C PRO A 228 19.52 6.67 14.61
N HIS A 229 19.70 7.41 15.70
CA HIS A 229 18.61 7.71 16.66
C HIS A 229 17.53 8.60 16.02
N ILE A 230 17.95 9.62 15.26
CA ILE A 230 17.01 10.49 14.52
C ILE A 230 16.25 9.67 13.48
N LEU A 231 16.92 8.86 12.69
CA LEU A 231 16.27 8.01 11.67
C LEU A 231 15.31 7.03 12.32
N ASN A 232 15.68 6.38 13.42
CA ASN A 232 14.80 5.46 14.12
C ASN A 232 13.54 6.15 14.63
N ALA A 233 13.67 7.37 15.16
CA ALA A 233 12.52 8.18 15.58
C ALA A 233 11.60 8.52 14.39
N VAL A 234 12.16 8.88 13.23
CA VAL A 234 11.36 9.16 12.03
C VAL A 234 10.72 7.90 11.49
N ILE A 235 11.40 6.74 11.52
CA ILE A 235 10.81 5.46 11.15
C ILE A 235 9.64 5.14 12.08
N LEU A 236 9.79 5.32 13.40
CA LEU A 236 8.70 5.12 14.36
C LEU A 236 7.50 6.03 14.06
N LEU A 237 7.71 7.33 13.82
CA LEU A 237 6.64 8.22 13.39
C LEU A 237 5.99 7.77 12.10
N SER A 238 6.76 7.22 11.17
CA SER A 238 6.25 6.70 9.89
C SER A 238 5.34 5.50 10.09
N VAL A 239 5.76 4.56 10.93
CA VAL A 239 4.99 3.37 11.30
C VAL A 239 3.67 3.76 11.97
N LEU A 240 3.70 4.70 12.93
CA LEU A 240 2.49 5.19 13.60
C LEU A 240 1.54 5.92 12.64
N SER A 241 2.07 6.65 11.67
CA SER A 241 1.27 7.28 10.62
C SER A 241 0.57 6.23 9.73
N VAL A 242 1.26 5.14 9.37
CA VAL A 242 0.66 4.04 8.60
C VAL A 242 -0.43 3.33 9.42
N ALA A 243 -0.19 3.08 10.72
CA ALA A 243 -1.19 2.52 11.63
C ALA A 243 -2.43 3.41 11.75
N ASN A 244 -2.23 4.75 11.84
CA ASN A 244 -3.32 5.72 11.86
C ASN A 244 -4.14 5.67 10.56
N ASN A 245 -3.48 5.62 9.40
CA ASN A 245 -4.13 5.46 8.11
C ASN A 245 -4.87 4.11 7.99
N ALA A 246 -4.31 3.04 8.55
CA ALA A 246 -4.93 1.72 8.53
C ALA A 246 -6.25 1.69 9.29
N LEU A 247 -6.33 2.29 10.48
CA LEU A 247 -7.58 2.42 11.23
C LEU A 247 -8.61 3.29 10.49
N TYR A 248 -8.16 4.39 9.88
CA TYR A 248 -9.01 5.27 9.07
C TYR A 248 -9.60 4.53 7.86
N THR A 249 -8.76 3.86 7.10
CA THR A 249 -9.15 3.19 5.85
C THR A 249 -9.96 1.93 6.12
N SER A 250 -9.56 1.08 7.09
CA SER A 250 -10.31 -0.13 7.44
C SER A 250 -11.73 0.17 7.90
N SER A 251 -11.92 1.21 8.72
CA SER A 251 -13.25 1.60 9.19
C SER A 251 -14.19 2.01 8.04
N ARG A 252 -13.67 2.72 7.03
CA ARG A 252 -14.44 3.13 5.85
C ARG A 252 -14.69 1.99 4.88
N THR A 253 -13.71 1.13 4.70
CA THR A 253 -13.85 -0.07 3.86
C THR A 253 -14.87 -1.03 4.44
N LEU A 254 -14.86 -1.24 5.76
CA LEU A 254 -15.89 -2.04 6.45
C LEU A 254 -17.28 -1.40 6.31
N HIS A 255 -17.38 -0.08 6.46
CA HIS A 255 -18.65 0.63 6.25
C HIS A 255 -19.19 0.45 4.82
N SER A 256 -18.32 0.59 3.81
CA SER A 256 -18.69 0.34 2.42
C SER A 256 -19.13 -1.10 2.20
N LEU A 257 -18.39 -2.07 2.73
CA LEU A 257 -18.71 -3.49 2.65
C LEU A 257 -20.09 -3.80 3.25
N PHE A 258 -20.35 -3.30 4.48
CA PHE A 258 -21.63 -3.51 5.13
C PHE A 258 -22.78 -2.81 4.39
N SER A 259 -22.58 -1.59 3.91
CA SER A 259 -23.59 -0.85 3.17
C SER A 259 -24.01 -1.55 1.87
N GLN A 260 -23.09 -2.28 1.23
CA GLN A 260 -23.38 -2.95 -0.04
C GLN A 260 -23.97 -4.37 0.11
N PHE A 261 -23.46 -5.12 1.09
CA PHE A 261 -23.76 -6.54 1.18
C PHE A 261 -24.64 -6.91 2.39
N TRP A 262 -24.57 -6.13 3.47
CA TRP A 262 -25.36 -6.32 4.70
C TRP A 262 -25.82 -4.99 5.29
N PRO A 263 -26.75 -4.27 4.65
CA PRO A 263 -27.19 -2.96 5.09
C PRO A 263 -28.04 -3.05 6.37
N HIS A 264 -27.36 -3.06 7.52
CA HIS A 264 -27.98 -3.04 8.83
C HIS A 264 -27.75 -1.68 9.52
N PRO A 265 -28.75 -1.02 10.10
CA PRO A 265 -28.63 0.33 10.66
C PRO A 265 -27.48 0.52 11.63
N ASN A 266 -27.19 -0.47 12.47
CA ASN A 266 -26.10 -0.39 13.44
C ASN A 266 -24.73 -0.53 12.78
N LEU A 267 -24.59 -1.31 11.70
CA LEU A 267 -23.31 -1.52 11.00
C LEU A 267 -22.98 -0.37 10.05
N THR A 268 -24.01 0.27 9.50
CA THR A 268 -23.88 1.39 8.56
C THR A 268 -24.04 2.75 9.23
N TYR A 269 -24.04 2.81 10.57
CA TYR A 269 -24.15 4.04 11.32
C TYR A 269 -22.97 4.97 11.09
N VAL A 270 -23.28 6.20 10.70
CA VAL A 270 -22.30 7.29 10.53
C VAL A 270 -22.75 8.46 11.42
N ASP A 271 -21.85 9.00 12.21
CA ASP A 271 -22.16 10.12 13.09
C ASP A 271 -22.24 11.47 12.34
N LYS A 272 -22.60 12.55 13.05
CA LYS A 272 -22.70 13.90 12.47
C LYS A 272 -21.39 14.44 11.92
N ARG A 273 -20.24 13.86 12.27
CA ARG A 273 -18.91 14.22 11.77
C ARG A 273 -18.45 13.32 10.62
N GLY A 274 -19.32 12.48 10.06
CA GLY A 274 -18.99 11.57 8.97
C GLY A 274 -18.13 10.38 9.39
N ARG A 275 -18.17 9.95 10.67
CA ARG A 275 -17.36 8.84 11.19
C ARG A 275 -18.20 7.57 11.32
N PRO A 276 -17.79 6.45 10.74
CA PRO A 276 -18.46 5.15 10.90
C PRO A 276 -18.04 4.50 12.22
N LEU A 277 -18.60 4.97 13.36
CA LEU A 277 -18.15 4.59 14.70
C LEU A 277 -18.19 3.09 14.96
N THR A 278 -19.21 2.39 14.50
CA THR A 278 -19.33 0.93 14.67
C THR A 278 -18.20 0.19 13.93
N CYS A 279 -17.97 0.57 12.66
CA CYS A 279 -16.89 -0.03 11.89
C CYS A 279 -15.51 0.32 12.46
N MET A 280 -15.35 1.52 13.00
CA MET A 280 -14.14 1.93 13.68
C MET A 280 -13.92 1.12 14.97
N ALA A 281 -14.98 0.83 15.73
CA ALA A 281 -14.88 -0.04 16.91
C ALA A 281 -14.47 -1.47 16.53
N VAL A 282 -15.03 -2.03 15.44
CA VAL A 282 -14.64 -3.36 14.93
C VAL A 282 -13.16 -3.36 14.53
N ALA A 283 -12.71 -2.35 13.79
CA ALA A 283 -11.30 -2.24 13.38
C ALA A 283 -10.37 -2.07 14.59
N ALA A 284 -10.79 -1.29 15.59
CA ALA A 284 -10.04 -1.13 16.84
C ALA A 284 -9.93 -2.44 17.61
N VAL A 285 -11.01 -3.19 17.77
CA VAL A 285 -10.97 -4.53 18.42
C VAL A 285 -9.99 -5.45 17.68
N PHE A 286 -10.00 -5.44 16.35
CA PHE A 286 -9.04 -6.21 15.56
C PHE A 286 -7.59 -5.74 15.79
N GLY A 287 -7.38 -4.44 15.95
CA GLY A 287 -6.08 -3.86 16.29
C GLY A 287 -5.49 -4.35 17.61
N LEU A 288 -6.34 -4.75 18.58
CA LEU A 288 -5.88 -5.31 19.86
C LEU A 288 -5.13 -6.65 19.72
N LEU A 289 -5.20 -7.30 18.54
CA LEU A 289 -4.42 -8.51 18.28
C LEU A 289 -2.92 -8.29 18.46
N CYS A 290 -2.42 -7.05 18.32
CA CYS A 290 -1.02 -6.73 18.58
C CYS A 290 -0.59 -7.01 20.03
N LEU A 291 -1.50 -6.94 21.00
CA LEU A 291 -1.22 -7.18 22.41
C LEU A 291 -1.12 -8.69 22.75
N PHE A 292 -1.69 -9.56 21.91
CA PHE A 292 -1.60 -11.02 22.11
C PHE A 292 -0.32 -11.62 21.52
N ALA A 293 0.47 -10.83 20.78
CA ALA A 293 1.74 -11.29 20.24
C ALA A 293 2.81 -11.33 21.36
N ALA A 294 2.95 -12.48 22.02
CA ALA A 294 4.04 -12.71 22.97
C ALA A 294 5.41 -12.47 22.30
N ALA A 295 6.42 -12.08 23.08
CA ALA A 295 7.73 -11.70 22.55
C ALA A 295 8.36 -12.78 21.63
N SER A 296 8.20 -14.06 21.98
CA SER A 296 8.67 -15.20 21.19
C SER A 296 7.92 -15.46 19.89
N PHE A 297 6.66 -15.00 19.77
CA PHE A 297 5.81 -15.20 18.59
C PHE A 297 5.73 -13.95 17.70
N ARG A 298 6.28 -12.83 18.15
CA ARG A 298 6.09 -11.50 17.51
C ARG A 298 6.55 -11.45 16.06
N VAL A 299 7.72 -12.00 15.74
CA VAL A 299 8.26 -12.01 14.38
C VAL A 299 7.42 -12.91 13.46
N THR A 300 6.99 -14.06 13.95
CA THR A 300 6.12 -14.97 13.20
C THR A 300 4.77 -14.30 12.92
N PHE A 301 4.18 -13.66 13.93
CA PHE A 301 2.92 -12.92 13.79
C PHE A 301 3.04 -11.76 12.79
N PHE A 302 4.13 -10.99 12.85
CA PHE A 302 4.46 -9.96 11.88
C PHE A 302 4.47 -10.53 10.45
N ASN A 303 5.15 -11.67 10.23
CA ASN A 303 5.23 -12.28 8.90
C ASN A 303 3.87 -12.76 8.39
N TRP A 304 2.99 -13.29 9.24
CA TRP A 304 1.63 -13.68 8.87
C TRP A 304 0.82 -12.47 8.42
N LEU A 305 0.81 -11.39 9.19
CA LEU A 305 0.08 -10.17 8.87
C LEU A 305 0.57 -9.54 7.57
N LEU A 306 1.89 -9.47 7.39
CA LEU A 306 2.52 -8.90 6.19
C LEU A 306 2.19 -9.71 4.93
N SER A 307 2.18 -11.04 5.04
CA SER A 307 1.85 -11.93 3.91
C SER A 307 0.39 -11.81 3.50
N ILE A 308 -0.53 -11.70 4.46
CA ILE A 308 -1.97 -11.48 4.18
C ILE A 308 -2.16 -10.16 3.45
N SER A 309 -1.57 -9.10 3.95
CA SER A 309 -1.69 -7.75 3.40
C SER A 309 -1.10 -7.65 2.00
N GLY A 310 0.12 -8.15 1.77
CA GLY A 310 0.77 -8.10 0.46
C GLY A 310 -0.02 -8.83 -0.63
N LEU A 311 -0.63 -9.96 -0.31
CA LEU A 311 -1.42 -10.72 -1.27
C LEU A 311 -2.79 -10.06 -1.55
N ALA A 312 -3.41 -9.45 -0.53
CA ALA A 312 -4.67 -8.70 -0.68
C ALA A 312 -4.51 -7.50 -1.63
N ALA A 313 -3.38 -6.80 -1.53
CA ALA A 313 -3.06 -5.69 -2.45
C ALA A 313 -3.01 -6.16 -3.92
N LEU A 314 -2.45 -7.34 -4.19
CA LEU A 314 -2.41 -7.89 -5.55
C LEU A 314 -3.80 -8.19 -6.12
N PHE A 315 -4.73 -8.73 -5.33
CA PHE A 315 -6.13 -8.91 -5.76
C PHE A 315 -6.78 -7.58 -6.12
N THR A 316 -6.55 -6.57 -5.32
CA THR A 316 -7.08 -5.22 -5.54
C THR A 316 -6.53 -4.61 -6.84
N TYR A 317 -5.21 -4.67 -7.05
CA TYR A 317 -4.57 -4.12 -8.26
C TYR A 317 -4.96 -4.92 -9.51
N GLY A 318 -5.11 -6.24 -9.40
CA GLY A 318 -5.66 -7.08 -10.46
C GLY A 318 -7.09 -6.69 -10.82
N GLY A 319 -7.92 -6.51 -9.81
CA GLY A 319 -9.31 -6.06 -9.95
C GLY A 319 -9.42 -4.71 -10.66
N MET A 320 -8.58 -3.73 -10.30
CA MET A 320 -8.56 -2.42 -10.98
C MET A 320 -8.22 -2.54 -12.46
N ASN A 321 -7.25 -3.37 -12.83
CA ASN A 321 -6.88 -3.59 -14.22
C ASN A 321 -8.00 -4.29 -15.00
N ILE A 322 -8.60 -5.32 -14.40
CA ILE A 322 -9.75 -6.05 -15.02
C ILE A 322 -10.93 -5.10 -15.18
N ALA A 323 -11.29 -4.33 -14.16
CA ALA A 323 -12.39 -3.37 -14.22
C ALA A 323 -12.16 -2.31 -15.31
N HIS A 324 -10.93 -1.80 -15.49
CA HIS A 324 -10.60 -0.86 -16.57
C HIS A 324 -10.76 -1.51 -17.95
N ILE A 325 -10.31 -2.75 -18.13
CA ILE A 325 -10.51 -3.49 -19.40
C ILE A 325 -12.00 -3.62 -19.68
N ARG A 326 -12.79 -4.07 -18.71
CA ARG A 326 -14.23 -4.27 -18.83
C ARG A 326 -14.98 -2.97 -19.14
N PHE A 327 -14.65 -1.90 -18.43
CA PHE A 327 -15.21 -0.57 -18.69
C PHE A 327 -14.96 -0.09 -20.13
N ARG A 328 -13.74 -0.28 -20.65
CA ARG A 328 -13.38 0.10 -22.02
C ARG A 328 -14.08 -0.75 -23.07
N GLN A 329 -14.28 -2.03 -22.78
CA GLN A 329 -15.07 -2.94 -23.63
C GLN A 329 -16.55 -2.52 -23.65
N ALA A 330 -17.13 -2.19 -22.49
CA ALA A 330 -18.51 -1.73 -22.39
C ALA A 330 -18.73 -0.41 -23.14
N MET A 331 -17.85 0.59 -22.99
CA MET A 331 -17.92 1.82 -23.76
C MET A 331 -17.93 1.56 -25.28
N LYS A 332 -17.06 0.66 -25.76
CA LYS A 332 -17.02 0.30 -27.17
C LYS A 332 -18.29 -0.40 -27.62
N ALA A 333 -18.81 -1.37 -26.85
CA ALA A 333 -20.02 -2.12 -27.19
C ALA A 333 -21.27 -1.24 -27.21
N GLN A 334 -21.35 -0.24 -26.33
CA GLN A 334 -22.46 0.69 -26.22
C GLN A 334 -22.28 1.95 -27.12
N GLY A 335 -21.28 1.96 -28.01
CA GLY A 335 -21.05 3.05 -28.99
C GLY A 335 -20.60 4.37 -28.36
N ARG A 336 -20.08 4.36 -27.12
CA ARG A 336 -19.65 5.57 -26.42
C ARG A 336 -18.24 5.99 -26.79
N SER A 337 -18.06 7.30 -26.99
CA SER A 337 -16.76 7.88 -27.32
C SER A 337 -15.88 8.02 -26.09
N LEU A 338 -14.58 7.74 -26.25
CA LEU A 338 -13.59 8.02 -25.22
C LEU A 338 -13.39 9.50 -24.93
N ASN A 339 -13.79 10.37 -25.86
CA ASN A 339 -13.74 11.81 -25.68
C ASN A 339 -14.69 12.30 -24.57
N GLU A 340 -15.63 11.49 -24.12
CA GLU A 340 -16.50 11.78 -22.97
C GLU A 340 -15.79 11.66 -21.61
N LEU A 341 -14.57 11.13 -21.61
CA LEU A 341 -13.81 10.88 -20.39
C LEU A 341 -12.89 12.07 -20.07
N ALA A 342 -12.97 12.59 -18.86
CA ALA A 342 -12.06 13.65 -18.40
C ALA A 342 -10.57 13.25 -18.38
N PHE A 343 -10.31 11.95 -18.34
CA PHE A 343 -8.95 11.41 -18.34
C PHE A 343 -8.88 10.07 -19.06
N ILE A 344 -7.93 9.96 -19.98
CA ILE A 344 -7.61 8.70 -20.67
C ILE A 344 -6.20 8.28 -20.25
N SER A 345 -6.03 7.01 -19.87
CA SER A 345 -4.72 6.45 -19.54
C SER A 345 -3.78 6.54 -20.75
N PRO A 346 -2.54 7.05 -20.59
CA PRO A 346 -1.57 7.11 -21.69
C PRO A 346 -1.22 5.75 -22.29
N THR A 347 -1.21 4.71 -21.47
CA THR A 347 -0.95 3.32 -21.89
C THR A 347 -2.18 2.65 -22.50
N GLY A 348 -3.33 3.32 -22.47
CA GLY A 348 -4.60 2.76 -22.92
C GLY A 348 -4.97 1.47 -22.19
N VAL A 349 -5.65 0.57 -22.89
CA VAL A 349 -6.07 -0.74 -22.33
C VAL A 349 -4.90 -1.73 -22.27
N TRP A 350 -3.89 -1.56 -23.13
CA TRP A 350 -2.71 -2.43 -23.16
C TRP A 350 -1.94 -2.47 -21.85
N GLY A 351 -1.83 -1.33 -21.17
CA GLY A 351 -1.22 -1.27 -19.84
C GLY A 351 -1.97 -2.12 -18.82
N SER A 352 -3.29 -2.20 -18.92
CA SER A 352 -4.08 -3.05 -18.02
C SER A 352 -3.97 -4.54 -18.36
N TYR A 353 -3.91 -4.91 -19.64
CA TYR A 353 -3.62 -6.31 -20.02
C TYR A 353 -2.25 -6.75 -19.51
N TRP A 354 -1.24 -5.90 -19.67
CA TRP A 354 0.10 -6.15 -19.13
C TRP A 354 0.07 -6.27 -17.59
N GLY A 355 -0.67 -5.39 -16.91
CA GLY A 355 -0.83 -5.45 -15.46
C GLY A 355 -1.47 -6.76 -14.98
N VAL A 356 -2.56 -7.21 -15.62
CA VAL A 356 -3.20 -8.51 -15.32
C VAL A 356 -2.25 -9.67 -15.55
N PHE A 357 -1.51 -9.65 -16.66
CA PHE A 357 -0.53 -10.69 -16.98
C PHE A 357 0.58 -10.77 -15.93
N MET A 358 1.17 -9.64 -15.55
CA MET A 358 2.22 -9.61 -14.53
C MET A 358 1.73 -10.05 -13.16
N ILE A 359 0.52 -9.62 -12.75
CA ILE A 359 -0.08 -10.03 -11.47
C ILE A 359 -0.35 -11.54 -11.49
N GLY A 360 -0.82 -12.11 -12.60
CA GLY A 360 -0.99 -13.55 -12.76
C GLY A 360 0.33 -14.31 -12.59
N LEU A 361 1.42 -13.83 -13.20
CA LEU A 361 2.76 -14.40 -13.00
C LEU A 361 3.23 -14.33 -11.55
N ILE A 362 2.95 -13.22 -10.87
CA ILE A 362 3.30 -13.06 -9.44
C ILE A 362 2.52 -14.05 -8.58
N PHE A 363 1.22 -14.27 -8.83
CA PHE A 363 0.44 -15.29 -8.12
C PHE A 363 0.99 -16.70 -8.33
N ILE A 364 1.37 -17.06 -9.55
CA ILE A 364 2.00 -18.36 -9.86
C ILE A 364 3.35 -18.49 -9.15
N ALA A 365 4.19 -17.48 -9.21
CA ALA A 365 5.50 -17.46 -8.57
C ALA A 365 5.36 -17.58 -7.03
N GLN A 366 4.43 -16.82 -6.45
CA GLN A 366 4.16 -16.88 -5.01
C GLN A 366 3.61 -18.24 -4.58
N PHE A 367 2.72 -18.85 -5.38
CA PHE A 367 2.21 -20.19 -5.11
C PHE A 367 3.36 -21.20 -5.03
N TRP A 368 4.26 -21.16 -6.00
CA TRP A 368 5.42 -22.06 -6.04
C TRP A 368 6.33 -21.87 -4.82
N VAL A 369 6.66 -20.64 -4.46
CA VAL A 369 7.55 -20.36 -3.32
C VAL A 369 6.85 -20.61 -1.98
N ALA A 370 5.56 -20.37 -1.89
CA ALA A 370 4.77 -20.69 -0.71
C ALA A 370 4.75 -22.21 -0.47
N LEU A 371 4.59 -22.99 -1.53
CA LEU A 371 4.55 -24.46 -1.45
C LEU A 371 5.93 -25.07 -1.16
N VAL A 372 6.96 -24.57 -1.84
CA VAL A 372 8.35 -25.09 -1.72
C VAL A 372 9.27 -23.94 -1.36
N PRO A 373 9.53 -23.69 -0.05
CA PRO A 373 10.32 -22.56 0.42
C PRO A 373 11.74 -22.53 -0.10
N ILE A 374 12.40 -21.36 0.02
CA ILE A 374 13.82 -21.20 -0.32
C ILE A 374 14.65 -22.12 0.57
N GLY A 375 15.59 -22.87 -0.05
CA GLY A 375 16.43 -23.84 0.64
C GLY A 375 15.78 -25.20 0.93
N SER A 376 14.51 -25.38 0.54
CA SER A 376 13.82 -26.67 0.67
C SER A 376 13.49 -27.26 -0.70
N ALA A 377 13.62 -28.59 -0.80
CA ALA A 377 13.14 -29.36 -1.96
C ALA A 377 11.77 -30.00 -1.69
N LYS A 378 11.24 -29.92 -0.44
CA LYS A 378 9.98 -30.55 -0.04
C LYS A 378 8.90 -29.49 0.16
N PRO A 379 7.63 -29.81 -0.12
CA PRO A 379 6.50 -28.96 0.21
C PRO A 379 6.40 -28.75 1.73
N ASP A 380 6.05 -27.51 2.11
CA ASP A 380 5.81 -27.11 3.51
C ASP A 380 4.41 -26.49 3.63
N ALA A 381 3.49 -27.24 4.26
CA ALA A 381 2.12 -26.79 4.43
C ALA A 381 2.02 -25.53 5.32
N ASN A 382 2.85 -25.42 6.36
CA ASN A 382 2.82 -24.27 7.25
C ASN A 382 3.24 -22.98 6.51
N ASN A 383 4.33 -23.06 5.77
CA ASN A 383 4.78 -21.95 4.91
C ASN A 383 3.75 -21.61 3.83
N PHE A 384 3.08 -22.62 3.26
CA PHE A 384 2.04 -22.40 2.27
C PHE A 384 0.85 -21.62 2.84
N PHE A 385 0.30 -22.06 3.97
CA PHE A 385 -0.82 -21.36 4.62
C PHE A 385 -0.41 -19.96 5.07
N GLN A 386 0.78 -19.78 5.61
CA GLN A 386 1.28 -18.47 6.00
C GLN A 386 1.30 -17.49 4.83
N ASN A 387 1.80 -17.91 3.68
CA ASN A 387 2.05 -17.01 2.54
C ASN A 387 0.90 -16.95 1.54
N TYR A 388 -0.07 -17.87 1.58
CA TYR A 388 -1.15 -17.95 0.59
C TYR A 388 -2.56 -17.89 1.20
N LEU A 389 -2.69 -17.64 2.51
CA LEU A 389 -3.96 -17.62 3.24
C LEU A 389 -4.97 -16.64 2.62
N CYS A 390 -4.54 -15.44 2.23
CA CYS A 390 -5.43 -14.44 1.65
C CYS A 390 -6.07 -14.93 0.34
N ALA A 391 -5.35 -15.68 -0.49
CA ALA A 391 -5.91 -16.26 -1.72
C ALA A 391 -6.96 -17.32 -1.40
N ILE A 392 -6.74 -18.14 -0.38
CA ILE A 392 -7.71 -19.13 0.09
C ILE A 392 -8.99 -18.43 0.57
N VAL A 393 -8.85 -17.38 1.38
CA VAL A 393 -9.98 -16.56 1.85
C VAL A 393 -10.73 -15.95 0.66
N TRP A 394 -10.02 -15.42 -0.33
CA TRP A 394 -10.64 -14.86 -1.53
C TRP A 394 -11.48 -15.90 -2.27
N ILE A 395 -10.93 -17.11 -2.49
CA ILE A 395 -11.63 -18.21 -3.18
C ILE A 395 -12.88 -18.64 -2.40
N ILE A 396 -12.76 -18.80 -1.07
CA ILE A 396 -13.89 -19.17 -0.21
C ILE A 396 -14.99 -18.11 -0.28
N CYS A 397 -14.64 -16.82 -0.18
CA CYS A 397 -15.60 -15.72 -0.28
C CYS A 397 -16.25 -15.66 -1.66
N TYR A 398 -15.49 -15.84 -2.72
CA TYR A 398 -15.98 -15.83 -4.10
C TYR A 398 -17.00 -16.96 -4.34
N ILE A 399 -16.62 -18.20 -4.02
CA ILE A 399 -17.48 -19.38 -4.19
C ILE A 399 -18.68 -19.29 -3.22
N GLY A 400 -18.46 -18.93 -1.96
CA GLY A 400 -19.51 -18.78 -0.97
C GLY A 400 -20.59 -17.78 -1.40
N TYR A 401 -20.18 -16.63 -1.95
CA TYR A 401 -21.12 -15.66 -2.50
C TYR A 401 -21.93 -16.20 -3.68
N LYS A 402 -21.27 -16.93 -4.61
CA LYS A 402 -21.92 -17.58 -5.76
C LYS A 402 -22.99 -18.59 -5.31
N ILE A 403 -22.67 -19.42 -4.32
CA ILE A 403 -23.59 -20.40 -3.74
C ILE A 403 -24.77 -19.69 -3.07
N TYR A 404 -24.49 -18.66 -2.25
CA TYR A 404 -25.52 -17.93 -1.50
C TYR A 404 -26.52 -17.21 -2.41
N LYS A 405 -26.03 -16.56 -3.48
CA LYS A 405 -26.87 -15.83 -4.44
C LYS A 405 -27.43 -16.72 -5.55
N LYS A 406 -26.92 -17.96 -5.69
CA LYS A 406 -27.26 -18.90 -6.77
C LYS A 406 -26.97 -18.31 -8.17
N GLU A 407 -26.00 -17.41 -8.27
CA GLU A 407 -25.58 -16.75 -9.51
C GLU A 407 -24.24 -17.31 -9.96
N TRP A 408 -24.25 -18.11 -11.05
CA TRP A 408 -23.06 -18.80 -11.56
C TRP A 408 -22.38 -18.08 -12.72
N GLN A 409 -22.92 -16.93 -13.12
CA GLN A 409 -22.31 -16.12 -14.16
C GLN A 409 -20.94 -15.58 -13.69
N ILE A 410 -19.87 -15.87 -14.42
CA ILE A 410 -18.50 -15.53 -14.05
C ILE A 410 -18.19 -14.04 -14.31
N LEU A 411 -18.75 -13.50 -15.40
CA LEU A 411 -18.56 -12.09 -15.80
C LEU A 411 -19.89 -11.51 -16.27
N ILE A 412 -20.15 -10.26 -15.94
CA ILE A 412 -21.30 -9.52 -16.45
C ILE A 412 -21.13 -9.38 -17.97
N PRO A 413 -22.15 -9.66 -18.83
CA PRO A 413 -22.07 -9.39 -20.26
C PRO A 413 -21.72 -7.93 -20.54
N VAL A 414 -20.92 -7.68 -21.55
CA VAL A 414 -20.35 -6.33 -21.81
C VAL A 414 -21.44 -5.31 -22.16
N ASP A 415 -22.50 -5.76 -22.81
CA ASP A 415 -23.70 -4.99 -23.17
C ASP A 415 -24.59 -4.66 -21.99
N GLN A 416 -24.53 -5.44 -20.92
CA GLN A 416 -25.31 -5.25 -19.69
C GLN A 416 -24.57 -4.43 -18.62
N ILE A 417 -23.30 -4.08 -18.83
CA ILE A 417 -22.54 -3.27 -17.87
C ILE A 417 -23.14 -1.87 -17.85
N ASP A 418 -23.59 -1.44 -16.67
CA ASP A 418 -24.09 -0.09 -16.46
C ASP A 418 -22.92 0.90 -16.41
N ILE A 419 -22.76 1.66 -17.49
CA ILE A 419 -21.76 2.75 -17.58
C ILE A 419 -22.36 4.15 -17.40
N GLU A 420 -23.68 4.24 -17.21
CA GLU A 420 -24.41 5.51 -17.12
C GLU A 420 -24.73 5.94 -15.69
N SER A 421 -25.10 4.98 -14.82
CA SER A 421 -25.47 5.27 -13.43
C SER A 421 -24.31 5.89 -12.66
N ASN A 422 -24.58 7.02 -11.99
CA ASN A 422 -23.61 7.78 -11.19
C ASN A 422 -22.40 8.32 -11.98
N ARG A 423 -22.50 8.41 -13.30
CA ARG A 423 -21.44 8.91 -14.17
C ARG A 423 -21.36 10.43 -14.12
N ILE A 424 -20.15 10.97 -13.97
CA ILE A 424 -19.88 12.39 -14.18
C ILE A 424 -19.71 12.64 -15.67
N ILE A 425 -20.58 13.45 -16.25
CA ILE A 425 -20.41 13.96 -17.61
C ILE A 425 -19.55 15.21 -17.52
N TYR A 426 -18.39 15.17 -18.16
CA TYR A 426 -17.48 16.29 -18.20
C TYR A 426 -17.68 17.11 -19.48
N ASP A 427 -17.83 18.42 -19.34
CA ASP A 427 -17.77 19.34 -20.46
C ASP A 427 -16.29 19.58 -20.83
N HIS A 428 -15.89 19.06 -21.98
CA HIS A 428 -14.52 19.16 -22.48
C HIS A 428 -14.11 20.60 -22.82
N GLU A 429 -15.05 21.45 -23.17
CA GLU A 429 -14.75 22.86 -23.46
C GLU A 429 -14.37 23.60 -22.19
N ILE A 430 -15.11 23.37 -21.11
CA ILE A 430 -14.80 23.91 -19.77
C ILE A 430 -13.43 23.41 -19.29
N ILE A 431 -13.14 22.14 -19.43
CA ILE A 431 -11.83 21.58 -19.03
C ILE A 431 -10.68 22.19 -19.83
N LYS A 432 -10.85 22.35 -21.14
CA LYS A 432 -9.84 23.00 -22.00
C LYS A 432 -9.61 24.45 -21.64
N LEU A 433 -10.68 25.20 -21.38
CA LEU A 433 -10.60 26.59 -20.94
C LEU A 433 -9.88 26.71 -19.60
N GLU A 434 -10.21 25.87 -18.62
CA GLU A 434 -9.52 25.81 -17.32
C GLU A 434 -8.02 25.48 -17.46
N GLU A 435 -7.67 24.53 -18.34
CA GLU A 435 -6.26 24.20 -18.61
C GLU A 435 -5.51 25.35 -19.29
N GLN A 436 -6.16 26.07 -20.20
CA GLN A 436 -5.59 27.26 -20.85
C GLN A 436 -5.38 28.42 -19.87
N GLU A 437 -6.38 28.73 -19.05
CA GLU A 437 -6.25 29.74 -18.00
C GLU A 437 -5.12 29.41 -17.01
N LYS A 438 -5.00 28.14 -16.61
CA LYS A 438 -3.95 27.70 -15.72
C LYS A 438 -2.56 27.83 -16.34
N LYS A 439 -2.42 27.48 -17.63
CA LYS A 439 -1.17 27.68 -18.37
C LYS A 439 -0.80 29.16 -18.48
N LEU A 440 -1.77 30.05 -18.72
CA LEU A 440 -1.57 31.47 -18.75
C LEU A 440 -1.16 32.06 -17.39
N LYS A 441 -1.84 31.67 -16.31
CA LYS A 441 -1.48 32.06 -14.94
C LYS A 441 -0.08 31.57 -14.55
N LEU A 442 0.30 30.35 -14.96
CA LEU A 442 1.64 29.82 -14.74
C LEU A 442 2.72 30.58 -15.57
N LYS A 443 2.42 30.91 -16.81
CA LYS A 443 3.36 31.64 -17.68
C LYS A 443 3.75 32.99 -17.08
N ASN A 444 2.81 33.66 -16.43
CA ASN A 444 2.97 34.96 -15.78
C ASN A 444 3.41 34.90 -14.32
N SER A 445 3.68 33.70 -13.77
CA SER A 445 4.08 33.54 -12.39
C SER A 445 5.60 33.50 -12.21
N SER A 446 6.09 33.80 -10.98
CA SER A 446 7.51 33.73 -10.64
C SER A 446 8.09 32.33 -10.83
N VAL A 447 9.43 32.23 -11.05
CA VAL A 447 10.15 30.95 -11.20
C VAL A 447 9.88 30.02 -10.01
N PHE A 448 9.80 30.56 -8.80
CA PHE A 448 9.48 29.83 -7.59
C PHE A 448 8.05 29.26 -7.59
N LYS A 449 7.05 30.03 -8.07
CA LYS A 449 5.68 29.52 -8.27
C LYS A 449 5.60 28.49 -9.38
N LYS A 450 6.40 28.58 -10.44
CA LYS A 450 6.52 27.55 -11.49
C LYS A 450 7.10 26.28 -10.94
N PHE A 451 8.15 26.38 -10.13
CA PHE A 451 8.76 25.24 -9.44
C PHE A 451 7.78 24.56 -8.47
N LEU A 452 7.14 25.35 -7.58
CA LEU A 452 6.09 24.84 -6.69
C LEU A 452 4.93 24.20 -7.45
N SER A 453 4.47 24.79 -8.54
CA SER A 453 3.36 24.22 -9.34
C SER A 453 3.73 22.97 -10.11
N PHE A 454 5.01 22.70 -10.31
CA PHE A 454 5.51 21.44 -10.86
C PHE A 454 5.49 20.34 -9.80
N TRP A 455 5.83 20.67 -8.55
CA TRP A 455 5.90 19.75 -7.41
C TRP A 455 4.60 19.66 -6.60
N CYS A 456 3.90 20.77 -6.44
CA CYS A 456 2.60 20.89 -5.82
C CYS A 456 1.52 21.16 -6.84
#